data_0bcda21f3a707c51f10c7ce0e5f9b6ea
#
_entry.id   0bcda21f3a707c51f10c7ce0e5f9b6ea
#
_cell.length_a   1.000
_cell.length_b   1.000
_cell.length_c   1.000
_cell.angle_alpha   90.00
_cell.angle_beta   90.00
_cell.angle_gamma   90.00
#
_symmetry.space_group_name_H-M   'P 1'
#
loop_
_entity.id
_entity.type
_entity.pdbx_description
1 polymer ?
#
loop_
_entity_poly.entity_id
_entity_poly.type
_entity_poly.pdbx_seq_one_letter_code
_entity_poly.pdbx_strand_id
1 'polypeptide(L)'
;MVIRRILLLCVFCVGAVSCASTSDSLYNDIGGEAKVAEIVDNFIYEIEYDPTILAYFEGSDIDRFRAKLIEQLCMVTGGPCSYSGDTMEQVHGGMNITETDFNRTVDLLINAMNKAGVSHRHQNQILAQLAPMRSQMLYK
;
A
#
# COMPACT_ATOMS: atom_id res chain seq x y z
N MET A 1 -22.34 -34.60 68.38
CA MET A 1 -22.68 -33.30 67.74
C MET A 1 -21.53 -32.95 66.85
N VAL A 2 -21.64 -33.27 65.54
CA VAL A 2 -20.55 -33.19 64.55
C VAL A 2 -20.82 -31.98 63.64
N ILE A 3 -20.03 -30.94 63.78
CA ILE A 3 -20.16 -29.73 62.97
C ILE A 3 -19.35 -29.95 61.65
N ARG A 4 -20.08 -30.10 60.58
CA ARG A 4 -19.54 -30.31 59.21
C ARG A 4 -19.16 -28.94 58.63
N ARG A 5 -17.84 -28.64 58.55
CA ARG A 5 -17.31 -27.45 57.87
C ARG A 5 -17.38 -27.69 56.38
N ILE A 6 -18.23 -26.95 55.71
CA ILE A 6 -18.27 -26.87 54.24
C ILE A 6 -17.23 -25.83 53.81
N LEU A 7 -16.17 -26.28 53.13
CA LEU A 7 -15.15 -25.41 52.51
C LEU A 7 -15.65 -25.01 51.13
N LEU A 8 -16.03 -23.72 50.99
CA LEU A 8 -16.40 -23.15 49.70
C LEU A 8 -15.10 -22.81 48.93
N LEU A 9 -14.81 -23.59 47.88
CA LEU A 9 -13.70 -23.29 46.95
C LEU A 9 -14.19 -22.29 45.92
N CYS A 10 -13.86 -21.00 46.09
CA CYS A 10 -14.04 -20.01 45.06
C CYS A 10 -12.92 -20.18 43.99
N VAL A 11 -13.28 -20.80 42.85
CA VAL A 11 -12.41 -20.83 41.65
C VAL A 11 -12.49 -19.48 40.99
N PHE A 12 -11.45 -18.69 41.17
CA PHE A 12 -11.26 -17.40 40.50
C PHE A 12 -10.76 -17.67 39.06
N CYS A 13 -11.68 -17.73 38.09
CA CYS A 13 -11.31 -17.75 36.66
C CYS A 13 -10.77 -16.39 36.28
N VAL A 14 -9.44 -16.24 36.27
CA VAL A 14 -8.77 -15.11 35.67
C VAL A 14 -8.84 -15.30 34.16
N GLY A 15 -9.80 -14.66 33.50
CA GLY A 15 -9.87 -14.57 32.05
C GLY A 15 -8.67 -13.76 31.55
N ALA A 16 -7.72 -14.43 30.92
CA ALA A 16 -6.66 -13.75 30.17
C ALA A 16 -7.30 -13.04 28.98
N VAL A 17 -7.52 -11.72 29.10
CA VAL A 17 -7.82 -10.85 27.95
C VAL A 17 -6.54 -10.78 27.14
N SER A 18 -6.43 -11.63 26.11
CA SER A 18 -5.40 -11.53 25.09
C SER A 18 -5.70 -10.26 24.29
N CYS A 19 -5.01 -9.17 24.59
CA CYS A 19 -4.92 -8.04 23.69
C CYS A 19 -4.16 -8.55 22.45
N ALA A 20 -4.89 -8.95 21.40
CA ALA A 20 -4.31 -9.03 20.08
C ALA A 20 -3.86 -7.61 19.72
N SER A 21 -2.57 -7.33 19.83
CA SER A 21 -1.98 -6.15 19.22
C SER A 21 -2.18 -6.32 17.71
N THR A 22 -3.17 -5.65 17.15
CA THR A 22 -3.21 -5.36 15.73
C THR A 22 -1.89 -4.65 15.44
N SER A 23 -0.97 -5.31 14.75
CA SER A 23 0.23 -4.63 14.25
C SER A 23 -0.29 -3.48 13.38
N ASP A 24 -0.06 -2.24 13.83
CA ASP A 24 -0.37 -1.07 13.03
C ASP A 24 0.46 -1.18 11.75
N SER A 25 -0.19 -1.59 10.66
CA SER A 25 0.45 -1.64 9.35
C SER A 25 0.43 -0.23 8.75
N LEU A 26 1.44 0.09 7.93
CA LEU A 26 1.46 1.36 7.21
C LEU A 26 0.13 1.59 6.45
N TYR A 27 -0.48 0.53 5.94
CA TYR A 27 -1.80 0.55 5.31
C TYR A 27 -2.88 1.16 6.22
N ASN A 28 -2.94 0.72 7.48
CA ASN A 28 -3.92 1.26 8.45
C ASN A 28 -3.57 2.69 8.87
N ASP A 29 -2.27 2.96 9.09
CA ASP A 29 -1.78 4.28 9.51
C ASP A 29 -2.09 5.38 8.49
N ILE A 30 -2.07 5.04 7.19
CA ILE A 30 -2.41 6.01 6.13
C ILE A 30 -3.92 6.17 5.91
N GLY A 31 -4.77 5.24 6.40
CA GLY A 31 -6.22 5.31 6.26
C GLY A 31 -6.85 4.19 5.41
N GLY A 32 -6.11 3.11 5.18
CA GLY A 32 -6.62 1.87 4.57
C GLY A 32 -7.05 2.00 3.12
N GLU A 33 -8.04 1.20 2.72
CA GLU A 33 -8.50 1.06 1.34
C GLU A 33 -8.89 2.40 0.69
N ALA A 34 -9.66 3.21 1.40
CA ALA A 34 -10.13 4.49 0.87
C ALA A 34 -8.95 5.44 0.56
N LYS A 35 -7.93 5.46 1.43
CA LYS A 35 -6.75 6.30 1.22
C LYS A 35 -5.86 5.79 0.09
N VAL A 36 -5.68 4.48 -0.01
CA VAL A 36 -4.92 3.87 -1.12
C VAL A 36 -5.61 4.18 -2.46
N ALA A 37 -6.94 4.04 -2.54
CA ALA A 37 -7.69 4.39 -3.74
C ALA A 37 -7.55 5.88 -4.09
N GLU A 38 -7.65 6.78 -3.11
CA GLU A 38 -7.47 8.22 -3.30
C GLU A 38 -6.06 8.58 -3.83
N ILE A 39 -5.01 7.93 -3.30
CA ILE A 39 -3.64 8.11 -3.80
C ILE A 39 -3.55 7.71 -5.27
N VAL A 40 -4.11 6.54 -5.63
CA VAL A 40 -4.05 6.03 -7.00
C VAL A 40 -4.85 6.93 -7.96
N ASP A 41 -6.03 7.39 -7.56
CA ASP A 41 -6.84 8.30 -8.38
C ASP A 41 -6.13 9.63 -8.61
N ASN A 42 -5.52 10.20 -7.57
CA ASN A 42 -4.69 11.39 -7.70
C ASN A 42 -3.47 11.16 -8.59
N PHE A 43 -2.85 9.97 -8.52
CA PHE A 43 -1.68 9.63 -9.35
C PHE A 43 -2.05 9.52 -10.83
N ILE A 44 -3.17 8.88 -11.15
CA ILE A 44 -3.71 8.85 -12.52
C ILE A 44 -3.95 10.28 -13.03
N TYR A 45 -4.55 11.13 -12.19
CA TYR A 45 -4.73 12.55 -12.52
C TYR A 45 -3.40 13.26 -12.81
N GLU A 46 -2.36 13.07 -11.97
CA GLU A 46 -1.04 13.66 -12.22
C GLU A 46 -0.43 13.19 -13.55
N ILE A 47 -0.58 11.89 -13.88
CA ILE A 47 -0.11 11.32 -15.15
C ILE A 47 -0.83 11.96 -16.34
N GLU A 48 -2.14 12.17 -16.25
CA GLU A 48 -2.95 12.75 -17.33
C GLU A 48 -2.47 14.15 -17.74
N TYR A 49 -1.92 14.92 -16.79
CA TYR A 49 -1.40 16.26 -17.03
C TYR A 49 0.11 16.32 -17.28
N ASP A 50 0.77 15.17 -17.32
CA ASP A 50 2.19 15.08 -17.64
C ASP A 50 2.42 14.41 -19.02
N PRO A 51 2.63 15.18 -20.09
CA PRO A 51 2.72 14.62 -21.44
C PRO A 51 3.88 13.64 -21.61
N THR A 52 4.94 13.73 -20.81
CA THR A 52 6.09 12.82 -20.88
C THR A 52 5.72 11.44 -20.34
N ILE A 53 5.06 11.41 -19.17
CA ILE A 53 4.68 10.14 -18.55
C ILE A 53 3.40 9.59 -19.17
N LEU A 54 2.46 10.44 -19.58
CA LEU A 54 1.24 10.02 -20.27
C LEU A 54 1.54 9.19 -21.53
N ALA A 55 2.62 9.50 -22.26
CA ALA A 55 3.00 8.77 -23.46
C ALA A 55 3.24 7.25 -23.20
N TYR A 56 3.65 6.86 -22.00
CA TYR A 56 3.82 5.44 -21.62
C TYR A 56 2.47 4.72 -21.41
N PHE A 57 1.38 5.46 -21.29
CA PHE A 57 0.03 4.92 -21.08
C PHE A 57 -0.82 4.90 -22.35
N GLU A 58 -0.25 5.29 -23.49
CA GLU A 58 -0.97 5.28 -24.77
C GLU A 58 -1.45 3.86 -25.10
N GLY A 59 -2.76 3.70 -25.28
CA GLY A 59 -3.38 2.40 -25.53
C GLY A 59 -3.51 1.47 -24.31
N SER A 60 -3.15 1.93 -23.12
CA SER A 60 -3.28 1.15 -21.89
C SER A 60 -4.72 1.11 -21.36
N ASP A 61 -5.09 0.01 -20.73
CA ASP A 61 -6.33 -0.12 -19.96
C ASP A 61 -6.15 0.56 -18.58
N ILE A 62 -6.66 1.78 -18.46
CA ILE A 62 -6.49 2.60 -17.25
C ILE A 62 -7.27 2.02 -16.06
N ASP A 63 -8.43 1.39 -16.28
CA ASP A 63 -9.19 0.76 -15.21
C ASP A 63 -8.42 -0.44 -14.64
N ARG A 64 -7.80 -1.25 -15.50
CA ARG A 64 -6.91 -2.33 -15.09
C ARG A 64 -5.67 -1.79 -14.35
N PHE A 65 -5.04 -0.75 -14.87
CA PHE A 65 -3.89 -0.10 -14.21
C PHE A 65 -4.27 0.36 -12.80
N ARG A 66 -5.40 1.09 -12.68
CA ARG A 66 -5.93 1.54 -11.40
C ARG A 66 -6.10 0.39 -10.42
N ALA A 67 -6.81 -0.66 -10.83
CA ALA A 67 -7.08 -1.81 -9.98
C ALA A 67 -5.78 -2.48 -9.50
N LYS A 68 -4.81 -2.69 -10.39
CA LYS A 68 -3.54 -3.36 -10.06
C LYS A 68 -2.63 -2.51 -9.20
N LEU A 69 -2.61 -1.19 -9.37
CA LEU A 69 -1.84 -0.30 -8.52
C LEU A 69 -2.45 -0.22 -7.10
N ILE A 70 -3.77 -0.26 -6.96
CA ILE A 70 -4.42 -0.36 -5.64
C ILE A 70 -4.02 -1.66 -4.93
N GLU A 71 -4.10 -2.81 -5.61
CA GLU A 71 -3.65 -4.10 -5.05
C GLU A 71 -2.19 -4.04 -4.59
N GLN A 72 -1.31 -3.48 -5.44
CA GLN A 72 0.11 -3.37 -5.15
C GLN A 72 0.40 -2.47 -3.95
N LEU A 73 -0.16 -1.25 -3.92
CA LEU A 73 0.05 -0.33 -2.79
C LEU A 73 -0.53 -0.91 -1.50
N CYS A 74 -1.70 -1.53 -1.55
CA CYS A 74 -2.26 -2.24 -0.41
C CYS A 74 -1.31 -3.32 0.11
N MET A 75 -0.80 -4.18 -0.76
CA MET A 75 0.12 -5.27 -0.39
C MET A 75 1.43 -4.73 0.20
N VAL A 76 2.10 -3.79 -0.47
CA VAL A 76 3.41 -3.31 -0.01
C VAL A 76 3.34 -2.47 1.26
N THR A 77 2.18 -1.92 1.60
CA THR A 77 1.94 -1.20 2.85
C THR A 77 1.45 -2.09 4.00
N GLY A 78 1.35 -3.41 3.76
CA GLY A 78 0.93 -4.38 4.78
C GLY A 78 -0.58 -4.46 4.97
N GLY A 79 -1.36 -4.14 3.95
CA GLY A 79 -2.80 -4.35 3.90
C GLY A 79 -3.16 -5.81 3.59
N PRO A 80 -4.47 -6.17 3.67
CA PRO A 80 -4.95 -7.53 3.50
C PRO A 80 -5.09 -7.97 2.03
N CYS A 81 -4.34 -7.35 1.11
CA CYS A 81 -4.42 -7.60 -0.32
C CYS A 81 -3.31 -8.51 -0.80
N SER A 82 -3.57 -9.17 -1.93
CA SER A 82 -2.57 -9.89 -2.71
C SER A 82 -2.50 -9.26 -4.10
N TYR A 83 -1.29 -8.97 -4.58
CA TYR A 83 -1.11 -8.49 -5.95
C TYR A 83 -1.35 -9.63 -6.94
N SER A 84 -2.28 -9.44 -7.86
CA SER A 84 -2.66 -10.43 -8.87
C SER A 84 -2.35 -9.97 -10.31
N GLY A 85 -1.52 -8.93 -10.45
CA GLY A 85 -1.05 -8.43 -11.74
C GLY A 85 0.18 -9.16 -12.26
N ASP A 86 0.66 -8.70 -13.42
CA ASP A 86 1.90 -9.16 -14.04
C ASP A 86 3.11 -8.67 -13.23
N THR A 87 4.28 -9.30 -13.39
CA THR A 87 5.51 -8.81 -12.74
C THR A 87 5.90 -7.42 -13.25
N MET A 88 6.67 -6.67 -12.45
CA MET A 88 7.13 -5.34 -12.87
C MET A 88 7.94 -5.37 -14.18
N GLU A 89 8.73 -6.42 -14.41
CA GLU A 89 9.45 -6.61 -15.68
C GLU A 89 8.51 -6.86 -16.85
N GLN A 90 7.42 -7.60 -16.65
CA GLN A 90 6.42 -7.86 -17.71
C GLN A 90 5.63 -6.59 -18.02
N VAL A 91 5.18 -5.86 -17.00
CA VAL A 91 4.40 -4.62 -17.17
C VAL A 91 5.21 -3.54 -17.90
N HIS A 92 6.51 -3.42 -17.60
CA HIS A 92 7.36 -2.34 -18.12
C HIS A 92 8.23 -2.78 -19.31
N GLY A 93 8.13 -4.05 -19.74
CA GLY A 93 8.88 -4.59 -20.87
C GLY A 93 8.58 -3.84 -22.17
N GLY A 94 9.63 -3.40 -22.86
CA GLY A 94 9.53 -2.63 -24.10
C GLY A 94 9.32 -1.12 -23.92
N MET A 95 9.10 -0.63 -22.71
CA MET A 95 8.89 0.81 -22.44
C MET A 95 10.18 1.62 -22.46
N ASN A 96 11.36 1.00 -22.23
CA ASN A 96 12.65 1.69 -22.14
C ASN A 96 12.66 2.90 -21.21
N ILE A 97 11.98 2.82 -20.06
CA ILE A 97 11.88 3.90 -19.08
C ILE A 97 13.26 4.33 -18.64
N THR A 98 13.58 5.60 -18.82
CA THR A 98 14.86 6.19 -18.40
C THR A 98 14.84 6.52 -16.90
N GLU A 99 16.03 6.77 -16.32
CA GLU A 99 16.09 7.26 -14.93
C GLU A 99 15.37 8.60 -14.75
N THR A 100 15.41 9.46 -15.76
CA THR A 100 14.70 10.76 -15.72
C THR A 100 13.21 10.55 -15.67
N ASP A 101 12.65 9.67 -16.51
CA ASP A 101 11.21 9.39 -16.55
C ASP A 101 10.76 8.67 -15.28
N PHE A 102 11.58 7.73 -14.78
CA PHE A 102 11.31 7.08 -13.49
C PHE A 102 11.24 8.10 -12.34
N ASN A 103 12.23 8.97 -12.23
CA ASN A 103 12.23 9.99 -11.18
C ASN A 103 11.04 10.94 -11.31
N ARG A 104 10.69 11.35 -12.54
CA ARG A 104 9.49 12.14 -12.81
C ARG A 104 8.22 11.44 -12.35
N THR A 105 8.10 10.13 -12.64
CA THR A 105 6.97 9.33 -12.17
C THR A 105 6.90 9.27 -10.64
N VAL A 106 8.04 9.17 -9.95
CA VAL A 106 8.11 9.24 -8.49
C VAL A 106 7.62 10.61 -7.97
N ASP A 107 8.00 11.71 -8.64
CA ASP A 107 7.52 13.05 -8.28
C ASP A 107 6.00 13.17 -8.43
N LEU A 108 5.41 12.60 -9.49
CA LEU A 108 3.95 12.56 -9.67
C LEU A 108 3.27 11.76 -8.55
N LEU A 109 3.86 10.64 -8.13
CA LEU A 109 3.34 9.86 -7.01
C LEU A 109 3.42 10.64 -5.67
N ILE A 110 4.51 11.38 -5.45
CA ILE A 110 4.65 12.27 -4.28
C ILE A 110 3.57 13.35 -4.30
N ASN A 111 3.30 13.98 -5.45
CA ASN A 111 2.23 14.96 -5.61
C ASN A 111 0.86 14.35 -5.31
N ALA A 112 0.60 13.14 -5.79
CA ALA A 112 -0.63 12.40 -5.52
C ALA A 112 -0.83 12.13 -4.03
N MET A 113 0.23 11.69 -3.34
CA MET A 113 0.21 11.46 -1.89
C MET A 113 0.01 12.77 -1.11
N ASN A 114 0.60 13.89 -1.56
CA ASN A 114 0.38 15.22 -0.97
C ASN A 114 -1.09 15.64 -1.10
N LYS A 115 -1.70 15.47 -2.29
CA LYS A 115 -3.12 15.76 -2.51
C LYS A 115 -4.03 14.90 -1.63
N ALA A 116 -3.66 13.63 -1.41
CA ALA A 116 -4.37 12.72 -0.51
C ALA A 116 -4.13 13.01 0.98
N GLY A 117 -3.32 14.02 1.34
CA GLY A 117 -3.03 14.40 2.73
C GLY A 117 -2.15 13.39 3.49
N VAL A 118 -1.39 12.55 2.78
CA VAL A 118 -0.46 11.60 3.40
C VAL A 118 0.73 12.36 3.97
N SER A 119 1.09 12.11 5.23
CA SER A 119 2.23 12.76 5.85
C SER A 119 3.56 12.42 5.15
N HIS A 120 4.54 13.34 5.13
CA HIS A 120 5.86 13.09 4.55
C HIS A 120 6.54 11.84 5.11
N ARG A 121 6.33 11.53 6.39
CA ARG A 121 6.84 10.32 7.02
C ARG A 121 6.27 9.07 6.34
N HIS A 122 4.96 9.02 6.15
CA HIS A 122 4.29 7.88 5.52
C HIS A 122 4.61 7.80 4.01
N GLN A 123 4.74 8.94 3.33
CA GLN A 123 5.20 8.96 1.92
C GLN A 123 6.57 8.29 1.79
N ASN A 124 7.53 8.66 2.63
CA ASN A 124 8.86 8.05 2.62
C ASN A 124 8.82 6.54 2.91
N GLN A 125 7.92 6.09 3.79
CA GLN A 125 7.74 4.67 4.06
C GLN A 125 7.16 3.93 2.84
N ILE A 126 6.16 4.50 2.17
CA ILE A 126 5.59 3.93 0.92
C ILE A 126 6.68 3.84 -0.15
N LEU A 127 7.42 4.92 -0.39
CA LEU A 127 8.49 4.97 -1.38
C LEU A 127 9.59 3.94 -1.06
N ALA A 128 9.93 3.75 0.21
CA ALA A 128 10.91 2.74 0.63
C ALA A 128 10.45 1.29 0.31
N GLN A 129 9.14 1.01 0.38
CA GLN A 129 8.59 -0.29 -0.02
C GLN A 129 8.61 -0.50 -1.55
N LEU A 130 8.49 0.56 -2.33
CA LEU A 130 8.51 0.52 -3.79
C LEU A 130 9.93 0.51 -4.38
N ALA A 131 10.90 1.08 -3.68
CA ALA A 131 12.28 1.26 -4.17
C ALA A 131 12.96 -0.03 -4.68
N PRO A 132 12.76 -1.23 -4.08
CA PRO A 132 13.34 -2.47 -4.59
C PRO A 132 12.89 -2.84 -6.02
N MET A 133 11.74 -2.34 -6.46
CA MET A 133 11.18 -2.64 -7.78
C MET A 133 11.82 -1.81 -8.91
N ARG A 134 12.57 -0.74 -8.57
CA ARG A 134 13.16 0.19 -9.53
C ARG A 134 13.96 -0.51 -10.64
N SER A 135 14.80 -1.48 -10.30
CA SER A 135 15.64 -2.20 -11.26
C SER A 135 14.83 -3.09 -12.22
N GLN A 136 13.59 -3.43 -11.88
CA GLN A 136 12.68 -4.21 -12.71
C GLN A 136 11.91 -3.36 -13.71
N MET A 137 12.03 -2.03 -13.64
CA MET A 137 11.30 -1.08 -14.48
C MET A 137 12.21 -0.34 -15.46
N LEU A 138 13.46 -0.05 -15.05
CA LEU A 138 14.38 0.73 -15.85
C LEU A 138 14.95 -0.06 -17.05
N TYR A 139 14.92 0.57 -18.22
CA TYR A 139 15.54 0.07 -19.47
C TYR A 139 15.08 -1.34 -19.86
N LYS A 140 13.80 -1.63 -19.67
CA LYS A 140 13.18 -2.94 -20.00
C LYS A 140 12.52 -2.91 -21.38
#